data_42a401226c574f792a85e4fe1c1cf467
#
_entry.id   42a401226c574f792a85e4fe1c1cf467
#
_cell.length_a   1.000
_cell.length_b   1.000
_cell.length_c   1.000
_cell.angle_alpha   90.00
_cell.angle_beta   90.00
_cell.angle_gamma   90.00
#
_symmetry.space_group_name_H-M   'P 1'
#
loop_
_entity.id
_entity.type
_entity.pdbx_description
1 polymer ?
#
loop_
_entity_poly.entity_id
_entity_poly.type
_entity_poly.pdbx_seq_one_letter_code
_entity_poly.pdbx_strand_id
1 'polypeptide(L)'
;MRYRVLIVEDHQVVAEGLAALLNEHPELRVVAIAGGVGEVEHLADVERVDVVLCDYWLPDGTGPEAVAALRLHLPDVAIVFLSADSSDEVVLAALEAGAAGYLVKSSAGADVADAVRRAVDGEILVPARQLAKLLARRRERSHRSAEHARRLDSLTPRERQILSLMTAGMDNRDIARELSISYTTVRSHVRHLLSKMGARSKLEAVVRAADWDAPTVAP
;
A
#
# COMPACT_ATOMS: atom_id res chain seq x y z
N MET A 1 6.42 30.83 -16.34
CA MET A 1 6.18 30.49 -14.93
C MET A 1 7.09 29.30 -14.66
N ARG A 2 7.74 29.19 -13.50
CA ARG A 2 8.59 28.03 -13.17
C ARG A 2 7.86 27.17 -12.16
N TYR A 3 7.74 25.88 -12.45
CA TYR A 3 7.18 24.91 -11.52
C TYR A 3 8.17 24.63 -10.38
N ARG A 4 7.69 24.68 -9.16
CA ARG A 4 8.46 24.55 -7.93
C ARG A 4 8.47 23.10 -7.51
N VAL A 5 9.63 22.47 -7.51
CA VAL A 5 9.83 21.04 -7.25
C VAL A 5 10.36 20.85 -5.84
N LEU A 6 9.70 19.99 -5.06
CA LEU A 6 10.25 19.39 -3.85
C LEU A 6 10.80 17.99 -4.20
N ILE A 7 11.99 17.68 -3.77
CA ILE A 7 12.57 16.33 -3.84
C ILE A 7 12.52 15.71 -2.44
N VAL A 8 12.03 14.48 -2.34
CA VAL A 8 12.06 13.68 -1.11
C VAL A 8 12.90 12.43 -1.40
N GLU A 9 14.14 12.43 -0.94
CA GLU A 9 15.15 11.40 -1.22
C GLU A 9 16.20 11.41 -0.11
N ASP A 10 16.45 10.26 0.52
CA ASP A 10 17.39 10.12 1.63
C ASP A 10 18.86 10.02 1.18
N HIS A 11 19.09 9.63 -0.07
CA HIS A 11 20.43 9.56 -0.62
C HIS A 11 20.85 10.92 -1.18
N GLN A 12 21.64 11.67 -0.40
CA GLN A 12 22.06 13.04 -0.75
C GLN A 12 22.63 13.17 -2.19
N VAL A 13 23.47 12.24 -2.63
CA VAL A 13 24.07 12.29 -3.98
C VAL A 13 23.00 12.15 -5.07
N VAL A 14 21.97 11.33 -4.83
CA VAL A 14 20.86 11.16 -5.76
C VAL A 14 20.00 12.43 -5.78
N ALA A 15 19.68 12.97 -4.62
CA ALA A 15 18.90 14.20 -4.49
C ALA A 15 19.58 15.40 -5.17
N GLU A 16 20.89 15.59 -4.94
CA GLU A 16 21.67 16.65 -5.58
C GLU A 16 21.76 16.47 -7.11
N GLY A 17 21.94 15.21 -7.57
CA GLY A 17 21.95 14.89 -9.00
C GLY A 17 20.62 15.18 -9.67
N LEU A 18 19.50 14.80 -9.04
CA LEU A 18 18.16 15.10 -9.51
C LEU A 18 17.90 16.64 -9.52
N ALA A 19 18.34 17.34 -8.46
CA ALA A 19 18.18 18.78 -8.38
C ALA A 19 18.98 19.49 -9.48
N ALA A 20 20.21 19.08 -9.76
CA ALA A 20 21.00 19.64 -10.85
C ALA A 20 20.31 19.41 -12.19
N LEU A 21 19.90 18.19 -12.49
CA LEU A 21 19.21 17.82 -13.71
C LEU A 21 17.90 18.62 -13.91
N LEU A 22 17.05 18.70 -12.89
CA LEU A 22 15.78 19.41 -12.99
C LEU A 22 16.00 20.92 -13.17
N ASN A 23 17.00 21.50 -12.52
CA ASN A 23 17.32 22.92 -12.63
C ASN A 23 17.96 23.31 -14.00
N GLU A 24 18.41 22.35 -14.82
CA GLU A 24 18.82 22.61 -16.21
C GLU A 24 17.62 23.04 -17.08
N HIS A 25 16.42 22.64 -16.69
CA HIS A 25 15.19 22.99 -17.42
C HIS A 25 14.66 24.36 -16.97
N PRO A 26 14.51 25.34 -17.89
CA PRO A 26 14.15 26.71 -17.53
C PRO A 26 12.78 26.85 -16.86
N GLU A 27 11.88 25.86 -17.07
CA GLU A 27 10.53 25.81 -16.49
C GLU A 27 10.45 25.12 -15.13
N LEU A 28 11.52 24.44 -14.68
CA LEU A 28 11.57 23.76 -13.40
C LEU A 28 12.50 24.50 -12.42
N ARG A 29 12.18 24.40 -11.14
CA ARG A 29 13.05 24.90 -10.07
C ARG A 29 12.91 24.01 -8.81
N VAL A 30 13.96 23.34 -8.44
CA VAL A 30 14.00 22.67 -7.15
C VAL A 30 14.10 23.74 -6.05
N VAL A 31 13.12 23.74 -5.15
CA VAL A 31 12.97 24.73 -4.08
C VAL A 31 13.37 24.17 -2.73
N ALA A 32 13.26 22.84 -2.54
CA ALA A 32 13.66 22.17 -1.32
C ALA A 32 14.01 20.69 -1.60
N ILE A 33 14.76 20.11 -0.69
CA ILE A 33 15.08 18.68 -0.61
C ILE A 33 14.78 18.25 0.82
N ALA A 34 14.11 17.11 0.99
CA ALA A 34 13.86 16.46 2.27
C ALA A 34 14.45 15.04 2.25
N GLY A 35 15.07 14.61 3.34
CA GLY A 35 15.64 13.28 3.47
C GLY A 35 14.68 12.23 4.04
N GLY A 36 13.46 12.60 4.44
CA GLY A 36 12.50 11.69 5.05
C GLY A 36 11.15 12.31 5.33
N VAL A 37 10.23 11.50 5.88
CA VAL A 37 8.85 11.89 6.19
C VAL A 37 8.81 13.05 7.19
N GLY A 38 9.61 12.99 8.26
CA GLY A 38 9.62 14.02 9.30
C GLY A 38 10.08 15.39 8.81
N GLU A 39 10.98 15.46 7.81
CA GLU A 39 11.43 16.73 7.23
C GLU A 39 10.37 17.36 6.32
N VAL A 40 9.59 16.52 5.64
CA VAL A 40 8.53 16.94 4.70
C VAL A 40 7.47 17.79 5.39
N GLU A 41 7.05 17.46 6.60
CA GLU A 41 6.05 18.22 7.36
C GLU A 41 6.48 19.66 7.60
N HIS A 42 7.76 19.88 7.91
CA HIS A 42 8.31 21.21 8.17
C HIS A 42 8.46 22.06 6.90
N LEU A 43 8.74 21.42 5.76
CA LEU A 43 8.92 22.10 4.47
C LEU A 43 7.58 22.48 3.81
N ALA A 44 6.52 21.76 4.07
CA ALA A 44 5.20 22.03 3.52
C ALA A 44 4.61 23.35 4.01
N ASP A 45 4.98 23.83 5.19
CA ASP A 45 4.53 25.10 5.75
C ASP A 45 5.27 26.34 5.19
N VAL A 46 6.46 26.13 4.61
CA VAL A 46 7.36 27.23 4.25
C VAL A 46 7.38 27.52 2.75
N GLU A 47 7.14 26.51 1.91
CA GLU A 47 7.35 26.59 0.48
C GLU A 47 6.08 26.28 -0.33
N ARG A 48 5.78 27.12 -1.32
CA ARG A 48 4.83 26.77 -2.38
C ARG A 48 5.48 25.72 -3.26
N VAL A 49 4.87 24.54 -3.36
CA VAL A 49 5.32 23.41 -4.16
C VAL A 49 4.23 23.07 -5.17
N ASP A 50 4.61 22.93 -6.44
CA ASP A 50 3.70 22.56 -7.52
C ASP A 50 3.77 21.03 -7.77
N VAL A 51 4.95 20.43 -7.56
CA VAL A 51 5.19 19.01 -7.78
C VAL A 51 6.21 18.45 -6.79
N VAL A 52 5.97 17.22 -6.36
CA VAL A 52 6.89 16.46 -5.51
C VAL A 52 7.44 15.27 -6.29
N LEU A 53 8.76 15.14 -6.32
CA LEU A 53 9.45 13.94 -6.76
C LEU A 53 9.89 13.19 -5.50
N CYS A 54 9.29 12.04 -5.23
CA CYS A 54 9.43 11.35 -3.95
C CYS A 54 9.97 9.93 -4.14
N ASP A 55 11.03 9.58 -3.42
CA ASP A 55 11.38 8.15 -3.26
C ASP A 55 10.24 7.42 -2.56
N TYR A 56 10.04 6.18 -2.97
CA TYR A 56 9.04 5.32 -2.33
C TYR A 56 9.51 4.79 -0.97
N TRP A 57 10.80 4.50 -0.82
CA TRP A 57 11.38 4.00 0.42
C TRP A 57 12.22 5.08 1.09
N LEU A 58 11.84 5.46 2.30
CA LEU A 58 12.50 6.47 3.12
C LEU A 58 12.97 5.84 4.45
N PRO A 59 13.99 6.40 5.10
CA PRO A 59 14.56 5.81 6.32
C PRO A 59 13.62 5.80 7.52
N ASP A 60 12.65 6.71 7.55
CA ASP A 60 11.69 6.92 8.64
C ASP A 60 10.24 6.62 8.24
N GLY A 61 10.03 6.03 7.05
CA GLY A 61 8.70 5.67 6.56
C GLY A 61 8.65 5.36 5.07
N THR A 62 7.50 5.57 4.47
CA THR A 62 7.27 5.34 3.04
C THR A 62 6.90 6.64 2.32
N GLY A 63 7.13 6.68 1.02
CA GLY A 63 6.70 7.81 0.19
C GLY A 63 5.19 8.11 0.30
N PRO A 64 4.29 7.10 0.30
CA PRO A 64 2.87 7.33 0.62
C PRO A 64 2.60 8.04 1.95
N GLU A 65 3.36 7.75 3.02
CA GLU A 65 3.25 8.47 4.30
C GLU A 65 3.73 9.92 4.18
N ALA A 66 4.85 10.16 3.50
CA ALA A 66 5.32 11.51 3.20
C ALA A 66 4.29 12.31 2.39
N VAL A 67 3.66 11.69 1.40
CA VAL A 67 2.59 12.30 0.60
C VAL A 67 1.35 12.61 1.44
N ALA A 68 0.97 11.72 2.35
CA ALA A 68 -0.16 11.96 3.25
C ALA A 68 0.08 13.18 4.15
N ALA A 69 1.29 13.34 4.69
CA ALA A 69 1.70 14.52 5.46
C ALA A 69 1.65 15.80 4.60
N LEU A 70 2.23 15.77 3.39
CA LEU A 70 2.21 16.90 2.46
C LEU A 70 0.81 17.37 2.10
N ARG A 71 -0.11 16.48 1.85
CA ARG A 71 -1.48 16.80 1.41
C ARG A 71 -2.32 17.52 2.46
N LEU A 72 -1.93 17.46 3.73
CA LEU A 72 -2.57 18.26 4.77
C LEU A 72 -2.40 19.79 4.50
N HIS A 73 -1.28 20.18 3.90
CA HIS A 73 -0.92 21.56 3.62
C HIS A 73 -1.02 21.90 2.12
N LEU A 74 -0.79 20.94 1.25
CA LEU A 74 -0.73 21.07 -0.22
C LEU A 74 -1.68 20.03 -0.88
N PRO A 75 -3.00 20.21 -0.80
CA PRO A 75 -3.98 19.20 -1.26
C PRO A 75 -3.89 18.88 -2.76
N ASP A 76 -3.53 19.85 -3.58
CA ASP A 76 -3.53 19.76 -5.05
C ASP A 76 -2.12 19.52 -5.65
N VAL A 77 -1.11 19.26 -4.80
CA VAL A 77 0.26 19.05 -5.27
C VAL A 77 0.36 17.78 -6.15
N ALA A 78 1.02 17.91 -7.29
CA ALA A 78 1.31 16.77 -8.15
C ALA A 78 2.41 15.90 -7.53
N ILE A 79 2.23 14.57 -7.54
CA ILE A 79 3.18 13.62 -6.94
C ILE A 79 3.69 12.67 -8.02
N VAL A 80 5.01 12.55 -8.11
CA VAL A 80 5.70 11.55 -8.94
C VAL A 80 6.59 10.72 -8.02
N PHE A 81 6.33 9.43 -7.93
CA PHE A 81 7.22 8.52 -7.21
C PHE A 81 8.39 8.08 -8.08
N LEU A 82 9.54 7.98 -7.47
CA LEU A 82 10.77 7.44 -8.05
C LEU A 82 11.25 6.30 -7.17
N SER A 83 11.41 5.08 -7.70
CA SER A 83 11.80 3.91 -6.92
C SER A 83 12.62 2.91 -7.73
N ALA A 84 13.43 2.12 -7.05
CA ALA A 84 14.08 0.95 -7.65
C ALA A 84 13.14 -0.25 -7.78
N ASP A 85 12.06 -0.30 -6.97
CA ASP A 85 11.05 -1.37 -7.00
C ASP A 85 9.96 -1.05 -8.02
N SER A 86 9.70 -1.97 -8.93
CA SER A 86 8.64 -1.85 -9.94
C SER A 86 7.52 -2.90 -9.75
N SER A 87 7.43 -3.49 -8.56
CA SER A 87 6.38 -4.47 -8.26
C SER A 87 4.99 -3.85 -8.38
N ASP A 88 4.03 -4.68 -8.81
CA ASP A 88 2.65 -4.23 -8.98
C ASP A 88 2.04 -3.71 -7.64
N GLU A 89 2.53 -4.22 -6.50
CA GLU A 89 2.07 -3.81 -5.17
C GLU A 89 2.51 -2.39 -4.82
N VAL A 90 3.77 -2.09 -5.03
CA VAL A 90 4.35 -0.76 -4.77
C VAL A 90 3.75 0.28 -5.71
N VAL A 91 3.62 -0.05 -7.00
CA VAL A 91 2.98 0.86 -7.97
C VAL A 91 1.51 1.11 -7.61
N LEU A 92 0.78 0.08 -7.19
CA LEU A 92 -0.61 0.23 -6.77
C LEU A 92 -0.74 1.13 -5.53
N ALA A 93 0.10 0.91 -4.51
CA ALA A 93 0.11 1.74 -3.31
C ALA A 93 0.44 3.21 -3.61
N ALA A 94 1.40 3.48 -4.51
CA ALA A 94 1.70 4.82 -4.98
C ALA A 94 0.49 5.49 -5.66
N LEU A 95 -0.22 4.77 -6.51
CA LEU A 95 -1.44 5.28 -7.17
C LEU A 95 -2.58 5.49 -6.18
N GLU A 96 -2.73 4.63 -5.17
CA GLU A 96 -3.72 4.78 -4.10
C GLU A 96 -3.43 6.00 -3.22
N ALA A 97 -2.15 6.34 -3.03
CA ALA A 97 -1.74 7.59 -2.40
C ALA A 97 -2.00 8.84 -3.28
N GLY A 98 -2.49 8.65 -4.51
CA GLY A 98 -2.84 9.71 -5.43
C GLY A 98 -1.68 10.23 -6.27
N ALA A 99 -0.69 9.39 -6.57
CA ALA A 99 0.39 9.75 -7.49
C ALA A 99 -0.13 10.04 -8.89
N ALA A 100 0.39 11.09 -9.52
CA ALA A 100 0.25 11.35 -10.95
C ALA A 100 1.14 10.41 -11.78
N GLY A 101 2.24 9.93 -11.20
CA GLY A 101 3.18 9.06 -11.89
C GLY A 101 4.04 8.19 -10.98
N TYR A 102 4.59 7.14 -11.60
CA TYR A 102 5.55 6.25 -10.98
C TYR A 102 6.68 5.97 -11.97
N LEU A 103 7.91 6.26 -11.59
CA LEU A 103 9.10 6.08 -12.39
C LEU A 103 10.07 5.10 -11.71
N VAL A 104 10.73 4.29 -12.51
CA VAL A 104 11.81 3.43 -12.02
C VAL A 104 13.12 4.23 -12.00
N LYS A 105 13.89 4.18 -10.91
CA LYS A 105 15.17 4.92 -10.75
C LYS A 105 16.20 4.62 -11.85
N SER A 106 16.05 3.54 -12.61
CA SER A 106 16.88 3.23 -13.77
C SER A 106 16.49 4.00 -15.04
N SER A 107 15.39 4.80 -15.01
CA SER A 107 14.99 5.64 -16.14
C SER A 107 16.03 6.73 -16.39
N ALA A 108 16.22 7.08 -17.66
CA ALA A 108 17.15 8.15 -18.03
C ALA A 108 16.70 9.50 -17.44
N GLY A 109 17.65 10.34 -17.04
CA GLY A 109 17.34 11.61 -16.37
C GLY A 109 16.42 12.55 -17.17
N ALA A 110 16.50 12.54 -18.50
CA ALA A 110 15.57 13.29 -19.37
C ALA A 110 14.10 12.88 -19.18
N ASP A 111 13.85 11.59 -18.91
CA ASP A 111 12.50 11.07 -18.66
C ASP A 111 11.92 11.60 -17.35
N VAL A 112 12.77 11.85 -16.33
CA VAL A 112 12.34 12.40 -15.03
C VAL A 112 11.85 13.83 -15.18
N ALA A 113 12.58 14.69 -15.88
CA ALA A 113 12.18 16.08 -16.10
C ALA A 113 10.89 16.20 -16.94
N ASP A 114 10.76 15.36 -17.96
CA ASP A 114 9.53 15.28 -18.76
C ASP A 114 8.34 14.81 -17.91
N ALA A 115 8.53 13.77 -17.11
CA ALA A 115 7.50 13.25 -16.21
C ALA A 115 7.04 14.29 -15.20
N VAL A 116 7.97 15.04 -14.58
CA VAL A 116 7.65 16.12 -13.64
C VAL A 116 6.77 17.19 -14.30
N ARG A 117 7.09 17.63 -15.52
CA ARG A 117 6.27 18.59 -16.27
C ARG A 117 4.86 18.07 -16.55
N ARG A 118 4.76 16.87 -17.11
CA ARG A 118 3.49 16.23 -17.46
C ARG A 118 2.61 15.98 -16.23
N ALA A 119 3.22 15.65 -15.10
CA ALA A 119 2.50 15.48 -13.83
C ALA A 119 1.81 16.77 -13.37
N VAL A 120 2.49 17.91 -13.50
CA VAL A 120 1.90 19.24 -13.18
C VAL A 120 0.75 19.58 -14.12
N ASP A 121 0.83 19.18 -15.39
CA ASP A 121 -0.25 19.35 -16.36
C ASP A 121 -1.43 18.38 -16.14
N GLY A 122 -1.37 17.55 -15.10
CA GLY A 122 -2.42 16.62 -14.71
C GLY A 122 -2.44 15.30 -15.52
N GLU A 123 -1.36 14.99 -16.22
CA GLU A 123 -1.26 13.71 -16.93
C GLU A 123 -1.00 12.55 -15.97
N ILE A 124 -1.58 11.39 -16.27
CA ILE A 124 -1.31 10.13 -15.57
C ILE A 124 -0.14 9.43 -16.24
N LEU A 125 0.99 9.34 -15.54
CA LEU A 125 2.24 8.79 -16.04
C LEU A 125 2.38 7.27 -15.76
N VAL A 126 1.30 6.54 -15.91
CA VAL A 126 1.28 5.08 -15.85
C VAL A 126 0.63 4.58 -17.14
N PRO A 127 1.25 3.64 -17.86
CA PRO A 127 0.67 3.10 -19.07
C PRO A 127 -0.74 2.55 -18.82
N ALA A 128 -1.72 2.93 -19.64
CA ALA A 128 -3.13 2.56 -19.47
C ALA A 128 -3.32 1.03 -19.31
N ARG A 129 -2.52 0.23 -20.02
CA ARG A 129 -2.53 -1.24 -19.90
C ARG A 129 -2.07 -1.72 -18.52
N GLN A 130 -1.06 -1.08 -17.92
CA GLN A 130 -0.58 -1.39 -16.58
C GLN A 130 -1.60 -0.97 -15.53
N LEU A 131 -2.15 0.23 -15.66
CA LEU A 131 -3.22 0.73 -14.78
C LEU A 131 -4.44 -0.22 -14.80
N ALA A 132 -4.90 -0.65 -15.98
CA ALA A 132 -6.01 -1.59 -16.10
C ALA A 132 -5.73 -2.92 -15.40
N LYS A 133 -4.49 -3.45 -15.55
CA LYS A 133 -4.06 -4.68 -14.86
C LYS A 133 -4.06 -4.52 -13.33
N LEU A 134 -3.55 -3.41 -12.83
CA LEU A 134 -3.51 -3.12 -11.38
C LEU A 134 -4.92 -2.98 -10.79
N LEU A 135 -5.81 -2.26 -11.48
CA LEU A 135 -7.20 -2.11 -11.06
C LEU A 135 -7.97 -3.44 -11.07
N ALA A 136 -7.72 -4.31 -12.05
CA ALA A 136 -8.31 -5.66 -12.08
C ALA A 136 -7.87 -6.49 -10.87
N ARG A 137 -6.57 -6.50 -10.55
CA ARG A 137 -6.03 -7.18 -9.36
C ARG A 137 -6.60 -6.65 -8.04
N ARG A 138 -6.74 -5.32 -7.93
CA ARG A 138 -7.38 -4.70 -6.76
C ARG A 138 -8.82 -5.18 -6.57
N ARG A 139 -9.61 -5.20 -7.65
CA ARG A 139 -10.98 -5.71 -7.62
C ARG A 139 -11.05 -7.17 -7.18
N GLU A 140 -10.16 -8.02 -7.69
CA GLU A 140 -10.09 -9.42 -7.29
C GLU A 140 -9.74 -9.58 -5.81
N ARG A 141 -8.78 -8.80 -5.29
CA ARG A 141 -8.43 -8.80 -3.85
C ARG A 141 -9.63 -8.36 -3.00
N SER A 142 -10.28 -7.27 -3.35
CA SER A 142 -11.46 -6.76 -2.64
C SER A 142 -12.62 -7.76 -2.67
N HIS A 143 -12.86 -8.43 -3.79
CA HIS A 143 -13.89 -9.47 -3.88
C HIS A 143 -13.55 -10.68 -3.01
N ARG A 144 -12.30 -11.13 -3.00
CA ARG A 144 -11.85 -12.23 -2.12
C ARG A 144 -12.00 -11.87 -0.64
N SER A 145 -11.59 -10.66 -0.24
CA SER A 145 -11.72 -10.18 1.14
C SER A 145 -13.19 -10.08 1.57
N ALA A 146 -14.06 -9.52 0.72
CA ALA A 146 -15.49 -9.43 1.00
C ALA A 146 -16.18 -10.82 1.07
N GLU A 147 -15.76 -11.76 0.24
CA GLU A 147 -16.27 -13.13 0.28
C GLU A 147 -15.79 -13.89 1.52
N HIS A 148 -14.52 -13.74 1.91
CA HIS A 148 -13.99 -14.28 3.17
C HIS A 148 -14.72 -13.70 4.39
N ALA A 149 -14.96 -12.37 4.42
CA ALA A 149 -15.72 -11.71 5.47
C ALA A 149 -17.13 -12.31 5.61
N ARG A 150 -17.87 -12.44 4.51
CA ARG A 150 -19.21 -13.04 4.49
C ARG A 150 -19.20 -14.49 4.99
N ARG A 151 -18.17 -15.27 4.67
CA ARG A 151 -18.03 -16.66 5.13
C ARG A 151 -17.80 -16.73 6.64
N LEU A 152 -16.97 -15.85 7.20
CA LEU A 152 -16.77 -15.76 8.65
C LEU A 152 -18.03 -15.26 9.38
N ASP A 153 -18.74 -14.29 8.81
CA ASP A 153 -20.02 -13.80 9.35
C ASP A 153 -21.11 -14.89 9.37
N SER A 154 -21.02 -15.85 8.45
CA SER A 154 -21.92 -17.00 8.42
C SER A 154 -21.70 -18.03 9.53
N LEU A 155 -20.56 -17.95 10.24
CA LEU A 155 -20.26 -18.84 11.35
C LEU A 155 -21.14 -18.52 12.56
N THR A 156 -21.67 -19.56 13.19
CA THR A 156 -22.33 -19.44 14.48
C THR A 156 -21.35 -19.05 15.58
N PRO A 157 -21.80 -18.49 16.72
CA PRO A 157 -20.91 -18.19 17.85
C PRO A 157 -20.07 -19.41 18.28
N ARG A 158 -20.65 -20.61 18.22
CA ARG A 158 -19.96 -21.84 18.59
C ARG A 158 -18.89 -22.24 17.58
N GLU A 159 -19.16 -22.07 16.30
CA GLU A 159 -18.17 -22.33 15.23
C GLU A 159 -17.01 -21.31 15.29
N ARG A 160 -17.29 -20.04 15.60
CA ARG A 160 -16.23 -19.04 15.85
C ARG A 160 -15.34 -19.37 17.03
N GLN A 161 -15.93 -19.81 18.15
CA GLN A 161 -15.18 -20.29 19.30
C GLN A 161 -14.24 -21.44 18.94
N ILE A 162 -14.75 -22.42 18.21
CA ILE A 162 -13.97 -23.58 17.77
C ILE A 162 -12.85 -23.13 16.81
N LEU A 163 -13.13 -22.22 15.89
CA LEU A 163 -12.13 -21.68 14.99
C LEU A 163 -10.99 -20.98 15.76
N SER A 164 -11.31 -20.15 16.74
CA SER A 164 -10.32 -19.49 17.61
C SER A 164 -9.44 -20.48 18.36
N LEU A 165 -10.00 -21.57 18.88
CA LEU A 165 -9.21 -22.61 19.54
C LEU A 165 -8.37 -23.42 18.55
N MET A 166 -8.84 -23.60 17.30
CA MET A 166 -8.04 -24.21 16.24
C MET A 166 -6.85 -23.31 15.85
N THR A 167 -7.02 -21.98 15.77
CA THR A 167 -5.92 -21.04 15.51
C THR A 167 -4.92 -21.00 16.65
N ALA A 168 -5.35 -21.25 17.88
CA ALA A 168 -4.47 -21.44 19.03
C ALA A 168 -3.75 -22.81 19.04
N GLY A 169 -3.93 -23.64 18.02
CA GLY A 169 -3.23 -24.92 17.86
C GLY A 169 -3.87 -26.11 18.59
N MET A 170 -5.07 -25.96 19.14
CA MET A 170 -5.74 -27.03 19.86
C MET A 170 -6.26 -28.14 18.94
N ASP A 171 -6.11 -29.40 19.36
CA ASP A 171 -6.72 -30.53 18.70
C ASP A 171 -8.22 -30.69 19.09
N ASN A 172 -8.94 -31.62 18.44
CA ASN A 172 -10.37 -31.81 18.73
C ASN A 172 -10.66 -32.32 20.14
N ARG A 173 -9.71 -33.04 20.79
CA ARG A 173 -9.87 -33.54 22.16
C ARG A 173 -9.69 -32.40 23.16
N ASP A 174 -8.71 -31.51 22.89
CA ASP A 174 -8.48 -30.34 23.71
C ASP A 174 -9.65 -29.37 23.62
N ILE A 175 -10.17 -29.12 22.41
CA ILE A 175 -11.36 -28.29 22.17
C ILE A 175 -12.58 -28.91 22.91
N ALA A 176 -12.75 -30.24 22.89
CA ALA A 176 -13.85 -30.90 23.56
C ALA A 176 -13.78 -30.69 25.08
N ARG A 177 -12.57 -30.78 25.66
CA ARG A 177 -12.32 -30.52 27.08
C ARG A 177 -12.56 -29.05 27.45
N GLU A 178 -11.98 -28.16 26.68
CA GLU A 178 -12.09 -26.70 26.88
C GLU A 178 -13.55 -26.24 26.84
N LEU A 179 -14.29 -26.72 25.88
CA LEU A 179 -15.68 -26.34 25.68
C LEU A 179 -16.71 -27.20 26.43
N SER A 180 -16.26 -28.18 27.21
CA SER A 180 -17.10 -29.13 27.96
C SER A 180 -18.16 -29.84 27.10
N ILE A 181 -17.80 -30.29 25.89
CA ILE A 181 -18.67 -31.01 24.96
C ILE A 181 -18.02 -32.30 24.46
N SER A 182 -18.83 -33.18 23.84
CA SER A 182 -18.29 -34.42 23.32
C SER A 182 -17.34 -34.22 22.12
N TYR A 183 -16.38 -35.10 21.98
CA TYR A 183 -15.49 -35.17 20.82
C TYR A 183 -16.26 -35.24 19.48
N THR A 184 -17.35 -36.01 19.47
CA THR A 184 -18.23 -36.15 18.29
C THR A 184 -18.92 -34.85 17.94
N THR A 185 -19.32 -34.06 18.95
CA THR A 185 -19.91 -32.75 18.80
C THR A 185 -18.90 -31.77 18.18
N VAL A 186 -17.65 -31.76 18.67
CA VAL A 186 -16.58 -30.95 18.07
C VAL A 186 -16.37 -31.29 16.60
N ARG A 187 -16.28 -32.60 16.28
CA ARG A 187 -16.12 -33.05 14.88
C ARG A 187 -17.26 -32.56 13.96
N SER A 188 -18.49 -32.59 14.47
CA SER A 188 -19.65 -32.07 13.71
C SER A 188 -19.53 -30.57 13.45
N HIS A 189 -19.21 -29.78 14.48
CA HIS A 189 -18.99 -28.34 14.33
C HIS A 189 -17.84 -28.03 13.38
N VAL A 190 -16.71 -28.72 13.52
CA VAL A 190 -15.55 -28.55 12.60
C VAL A 190 -15.97 -28.83 11.15
N ARG A 191 -16.72 -29.89 10.89
CA ARG A 191 -17.18 -30.21 9.53
C ARG A 191 -18.08 -29.08 8.96
N HIS A 192 -19.02 -28.57 9.74
CA HIS A 192 -19.89 -27.46 9.30
C HIS A 192 -19.09 -26.17 9.09
N LEU A 193 -18.16 -25.86 9.99
CA LEU A 193 -17.24 -24.74 9.89
C LEU A 193 -16.41 -24.80 8.59
N LEU A 194 -15.81 -25.97 8.29
CA LEU A 194 -15.04 -26.15 7.06
C LEU A 194 -15.91 -25.94 5.82
N SER A 195 -17.14 -26.47 5.83
CA SER A 195 -18.09 -26.28 4.73
C SER A 195 -18.43 -24.79 4.52
N LYS A 196 -18.75 -24.06 5.58
CA LYS A 196 -19.08 -22.62 5.53
C LYS A 196 -17.89 -21.77 5.07
N MET A 197 -16.69 -22.08 5.55
CA MET A 197 -15.47 -21.40 5.14
C MET A 197 -15.00 -21.82 3.73
N GLY A 198 -15.59 -22.85 3.13
CA GLY A 198 -15.15 -23.44 1.88
C GLY A 198 -13.75 -24.07 1.97
N ALA A 199 -13.33 -24.44 3.19
CA ALA A 199 -12.03 -25.06 3.44
C ALA A 199 -12.12 -26.59 3.34
N ARG A 200 -11.07 -27.21 2.79
CA ARG A 200 -10.96 -28.67 2.63
C ARG A 200 -10.28 -29.34 3.82
N SER A 201 -9.58 -28.55 4.64
CA SER A 201 -8.85 -29.02 5.81
C SER A 201 -8.88 -28.00 6.95
N LYS A 202 -8.58 -28.48 8.18
CA LYS A 202 -8.41 -27.60 9.34
C LYS A 202 -7.31 -26.56 9.12
N LEU A 203 -6.17 -26.99 8.56
CA LEU A 203 -5.05 -26.10 8.28
C LEU A 203 -5.48 -24.99 7.32
N GLU A 204 -6.21 -25.33 6.27
CA GLU A 204 -6.71 -24.34 5.32
C GLU A 204 -7.70 -23.34 5.98
N ALA A 205 -8.54 -23.81 6.90
CA ALA A 205 -9.45 -22.96 7.66
C ALA A 205 -8.69 -22.01 8.59
N VAL A 206 -7.64 -22.50 9.27
CA VAL A 206 -6.77 -21.70 10.15
C VAL A 206 -5.99 -20.63 9.33
N VAL A 207 -5.41 -21.01 8.20
CA VAL A 207 -4.70 -20.05 7.31
C VAL A 207 -5.65 -18.96 6.82
N ARG A 208 -6.85 -19.32 6.35
CA ARG A 208 -7.87 -18.34 5.92
C ARG A 208 -8.32 -17.43 7.06
N ALA A 209 -8.38 -17.92 8.29
CA ALA A 209 -8.70 -17.11 9.47
C ALA A 209 -7.55 -16.16 9.83
N ALA A 210 -6.30 -16.60 9.73
CA ALA A 210 -5.11 -15.78 9.98
C ALA A 210 -4.96 -14.63 8.96
N ASP A 211 -5.31 -14.86 7.70
CA ASP A 211 -5.36 -13.80 6.66
C ASP A 211 -6.39 -12.70 7.00
N TRP A 212 -7.37 -12.99 7.86
CA TRP A 212 -8.36 -12.02 8.35
C TRP A 212 -7.85 -11.19 9.54
N ASP A 213 -7.10 -11.82 10.46
CA ASP A 213 -6.49 -11.17 11.63
C ASP A 213 -5.17 -10.44 11.28
N ALA A 214 -4.66 -10.61 10.07
CA ALA A 214 -3.58 -9.76 9.59
C ALA A 214 -4.09 -8.31 9.61
N PRO A 215 -3.43 -7.39 10.38
CA PRO A 215 -3.83 -6.01 10.38
C PRO A 215 -3.86 -5.56 8.93
N THR A 216 -5.02 -5.11 8.48
CA THR A 216 -5.10 -4.28 7.29
C THR A 216 -4.08 -3.20 7.58
N VAL A 217 -2.94 -3.22 6.89
CA VAL A 217 -2.06 -2.06 6.87
C VAL A 217 -2.96 -1.00 6.25
N ALA A 218 -3.59 -0.25 7.15
CA ALA A 218 -4.37 0.91 6.77
C ALA A 218 -3.41 1.85 6.06
N PRO A 219 -3.85 2.45 4.96
CA PRO A 219 -3.05 3.37 4.17
C PRO A 219 -2.54 4.53 4.98
#